data_3a43239741a290cccb016205b3a0479a
#
_entry.id   3a43239741a290cccb016205b3a0479a
#
_cell.length_a   1.000
_cell.length_b   1.000
_cell.length_c   1.000
_cell.angle_alpha   90.00
_cell.angle_beta   90.00
_cell.angle_gamma   90.00
#
_symmetry.space_group_name_H-M   'P 1'
#
loop_
_entity.id
_entity.type
_entity.pdbx_description
1 polymer ?
#
loop_
_entity_poly.entity_id
_entity_poly.type
_entity_poly.pdbx_seq_one_letter_code
_entity_poly.pdbx_strand_id
1 'polypeptide(L)'
;MSEATAWSRREALAGLGLLAVAGGRVHAVETGGANAGAAPAPRSSEPVAVPADVFADFMRMRTSPDGRPVLWVYAGVLVVKPEGEVARPLARIEGLSRSVAVAQPDGSYLWTLDEAGYYCDPVTGAVASTLFNPFIGKDVVPKHYRSPQTLRFSRNGVLPGRELPPGIDFHGEITRLAELAGTVALTEDLYVRMGGTAATADRPARPTRFANSLATFTTLRRNLQRPAGQWVDCQFNYTTLNTFVDWLGLAGRPGVQDMRLVGLKCRLDDRAAVPRGLRERIEREHPDLLKGSEGT
;
A
#
# COMPACT_ATOMS: atom_id res chain seq x y z
N MET A 1 -18.61 27.35 13.13
CA MET A 1 -19.00 26.78 11.82
C MET A 1 -17.72 26.39 11.14
N SER A 2 -17.39 25.11 11.16
CA SER A 2 -16.15 24.55 10.56
C SER A 2 -16.46 24.22 9.11
N GLU A 3 -15.79 24.89 8.18
CA GLU A 3 -15.82 24.54 6.76
C GLU A 3 -15.16 23.18 6.56
N ALA A 4 -15.97 22.17 6.32
CA ALA A 4 -15.50 20.86 5.87
C ALA A 4 -14.94 21.02 4.46
N THR A 5 -13.62 21.08 4.36
CA THR A 5 -12.91 21.13 3.07
C THR A 5 -13.23 19.87 2.27
N ALA A 6 -14.02 20.01 1.23
CA ALA A 6 -14.36 18.90 0.32
C ALA A 6 -13.12 18.48 -0.45
N TRP A 7 -12.55 17.36 -0.06
CA TRP A 7 -11.39 16.77 -0.72
C TRP A 7 -11.74 16.27 -2.12
N SER A 8 -10.85 16.51 -3.06
CA SER A 8 -10.99 15.95 -4.39
C SER A 8 -10.80 14.43 -4.37
N ARG A 9 -11.42 13.68 -5.30
CA ARG A 9 -11.18 12.23 -5.47
C ARG A 9 -9.70 11.87 -5.56
N ARG A 10 -8.85 12.78 -6.02
CA ARG A 10 -7.39 12.63 -6.10
C ARG A 10 -6.72 12.51 -4.73
N GLU A 11 -7.15 13.31 -3.78
CA GLU A 11 -6.59 13.36 -2.43
C GLU A 11 -7.03 12.17 -1.58
N ALA A 12 -8.27 11.68 -1.80
CA ALA A 12 -8.75 10.45 -1.16
C ALA A 12 -7.95 9.22 -1.61
N LEU A 13 -7.52 9.17 -2.87
CA LEU A 13 -6.74 8.08 -3.45
C LEU A 13 -5.27 8.10 -3.01
N ALA A 14 -4.68 9.27 -2.90
CA ALA A 14 -3.35 9.43 -2.31
C ALA A 14 -3.32 8.95 -0.84
N GLY A 15 -4.42 9.16 -0.11
CA GLY A 15 -4.53 8.73 1.27
C GLY A 15 -4.66 7.22 1.51
N LEU A 16 -4.86 6.41 0.47
CA LEU A 16 -4.91 4.94 0.56
C LEU A 16 -3.60 4.28 0.12
N GLY A 17 -2.60 5.06 -0.31
CA GLY A 17 -1.27 4.58 -0.71
C GLY A 17 -1.23 3.64 -1.92
N LEU A 18 -2.38 3.31 -2.45
CA LEU A 18 -2.55 2.29 -3.48
C LEU A 18 -2.59 2.87 -4.89
N LEU A 19 -2.66 4.20 -5.03
CA LEU A 19 -2.91 4.81 -6.33
C LEU A 19 -2.31 6.22 -6.45
N ALA A 20 -0.99 6.32 -6.56
CA ALA A 20 -0.35 7.48 -7.17
C ALA A 20 -0.65 7.47 -8.67
N VAL A 21 -1.88 7.86 -9.06
CA VAL A 21 -2.28 7.93 -10.46
C VAL A 21 -2.63 9.37 -10.80
N ALA A 22 -1.69 10.04 -11.44
CA ALA A 22 -1.96 11.33 -12.08
C ALA A 22 -2.81 11.11 -13.34
N GLY A 23 -3.85 11.91 -13.49
CA GLY A 23 -4.74 11.86 -14.64
C GLY A 23 -4.04 12.17 -15.95
N GLY A 24 -4.02 11.21 -16.86
CA GLY A 24 -3.69 11.37 -18.27
C GLY A 24 -4.97 11.29 -19.12
N ARG A 25 -5.03 12.07 -20.20
CA ARG A 25 -6.12 11.98 -21.19
C ARG A 25 -5.98 10.68 -21.98
N VAL A 26 -7.06 9.89 -22.03
CA VAL A 26 -7.12 8.65 -22.82
C VAL A 26 -8.05 8.88 -24.00
N HIS A 27 -7.58 8.57 -25.21
CA HIS A 27 -8.41 8.44 -26.41
C HIS A 27 -9.13 7.09 -26.36
N ALA A 28 -10.44 7.09 -26.56
CA ALA A 28 -11.26 5.89 -26.60
C ALA A 28 -11.05 5.13 -27.91
N VAL A 29 -10.83 3.83 -27.82
CA VAL A 29 -11.04 2.89 -28.95
C VAL A 29 -12.31 2.10 -28.62
N GLU A 30 -13.29 2.21 -29.51
CA GLU A 30 -14.52 1.41 -29.43
C GLU A 30 -14.22 -0.06 -29.77
N THR A 31 -14.52 -0.96 -28.87
CA THR A 31 -14.67 -2.38 -29.19
C THR A 31 -16.02 -2.87 -28.66
N GLY A 32 -16.73 -3.54 -29.58
CA GLY A 32 -18.13 -3.94 -29.48
C GLY A 32 -18.47 -4.81 -28.28
N GLY A 33 -19.73 -4.69 -27.87
CA GLY A 33 -20.30 -5.29 -26.68
C GLY A 33 -20.39 -6.81 -26.71
N ALA A 34 -20.07 -7.41 -25.57
CA ALA A 34 -20.57 -8.69 -25.15
C ALA A 34 -21.29 -8.51 -23.80
N ASN A 35 -22.55 -8.97 -23.74
CA ASN A 35 -23.36 -9.01 -22.53
C ASN A 35 -22.66 -9.84 -21.43
N ALA A 36 -22.00 -9.15 -20.53
CA ALA A 36 -21.53 -9.76 -19.28
C ALA A 36 -22.72 -9.82 -18.32
N GLY A 37 -23.28 -11.01 -18.10
CA GLY A 37 -24.25 -11.26 -17.03
C GLY A 37 -23.71 -10.70 -15.72
N ALA A 38 -24.56 -9.98 -14.98
CA ALA A 38 -24.22 -9.42 -13.69
C ALA A 38 -23.66 -10.53 -12.77
N ALA A 39 -22.38 -10.41 -12.40
CA ALA A 39 -21.81 -11.28 -11.38
C ALA A 39 -22.65 -11.13 -10.09
N PRO A 40 -22.96 -12.22 -9.39
CA PRO A 40 -23.71 -12.16 -8.15
C PRO A 40 -22.97 -11.21 -7.19
N ALA A 41 -23.75 -10.32 -6.56
CA ALA A 41 -23.20 -9.42 -5.55
C ALA A 41 -22.43 -10.24 -4.50
N PRO A 42 -21.23 -9.83 -4.10
CA PRO A 42 -20.49 -10.53 -3.08
C PRO A 42 -21.38 -10.61 -1.83
N ARG A 43 -21.56 -11.82 -1.33
CA ARG A 43 -22.27 -11.99 -0.05
C ARG A 43 -21.46 -11.26 0.99
N SER A 44 -22.05 -10.26 1.64
CA SER A 44 -21.49 -9.62 2.81
C SER A 44 -21.51 -10.65 3.95
N SER A 45 -20.45 -11.46 4.06
CA SER A 45 -20.20 -12.16 5.29
C SER A 45 -19.82 -11.10 6.33
N GLU A 46 -20.53 -11.05 7.46
CA GLU A 46 -20.09 -10.20 8.57
C GLU A 46 -18.63 -10.54 8.89
N PRO A 47 -17.77 -9.53 9.07
CA PRO A 47 -16.36 -9.78 9.35
C PRO A 47 -16.26 -10.58 10.65
N VAL A 48 -15.55 -11.70 10.59
CA VAL A 48 -15.29 -12.52 11.79
C VAL A 48 -14.27 -11.74 12.64
N ALA A 49 -14.66 -11.44 13.89
CA ALA A 49 -13.80 -10.69 14.79
C ALA A 49 -12.47 -11.42 15.02
N VAL A 50 -11.37 -10.71 14.86
CA VAL A 50 -10.01 -11.22 15.12
C VAL A 50 -9.90 -11.56 16.62
N PRO A 51 -9.35 -12.74 17.00
CA PRO A 51 -9.07 -13.05 18.40
C PRO A 51 -8.20 -11.96 19.06
N ALA A 52 -8.48 -11.68 20.34
CA ALA A 52 -7.84 -10.55 21.03
C ALA A 52 -6.31 -10.67 21.09
N ASP A 53 -5.80 -11.89 21.29
CA ASP A 53 -4.36 -12.19 21.31
C ASP A 53 -3.72 -11.99 19.93
N VAL A 54 -4.40 -12.40 18.86
CA VAL A 54 -3.94 -12.20 17.48
C VAL A 54 -3.87 -10.72 17.14
N PHE A 55 -4.89 -9.95 17.52
CA PHE A 55 -4.91 -8.51 17.30
C PHE A 55 -3.81 -7.78 18.09
N ALA A 56 -3.62 -8.18 19.36
CA ALA A 56 -2.56 -7.62 20.18
C ALA A 56 -1.15 -7.92 19.60
N ASP A 57 -0.92 -9.16 19.18
CA ASP A 57 0.33 -9.57 18.52
C ASP A 57 0.55 -8.78 17.23
N PHE A 58 -0.49 -8.61 16.40
CA PHE A 58 -0.43 -7.83 15.17
C PHE A 58 -0.03 -6.37 15.44
N MET A 59 -0.66 -5.72 16.42
CA MET A 59 -0.32 -4.35 16.75
C MET A 59 1.11 -4.21 17.29
N ARG A 60 1.57 -5.16 18.10
CA ARG A 60 2.96 -5.20 18.58
C ARG A 60 3.99 -5.36 17.46
N MET A 61 3.66 -6.14 16.43
CA MET A 61 4.50 -6.28 15.24
C MET A 61 4.56 -4.99 14.43
N ARG A 62 3.46 -4.25 14.35
CA ARG A 62 3.35 -3.04 13.53
C ARG A 62 3.79 -1.73 14.18
N THR A 63 3.75 -1.66 15.49
CA THR A 63 3.90 -0.39 16.23
C THR A 63 5.11 -0.38 17.14
N SER A 64 5.44 0.79 17.66
CA SER A 64 6.37 0.94 18.78
C SER A 64 5.62 0.84 20.11
N PRO A 65 6.17 0.17 21.12
CA PRO A 65 5.52 0.03 22.43
C PRO A 65 5.36 1.36 23.19
N ASP A 66 6.17 2.34 22.85
CA ASP A 66 6.17 3.69 23.45
C ASP A 66 5.39 4.73 22.62
N GLY A 67 4.65 4.29 21.61
CA GLY A 67 3.87 5.15 20.74
C GLY A 67 4.69 6.00 19.76
N ARG A 68 6.03 5.91 19.79
CA ARG A 68 6.89 6.63 18.86
C ARG A 68 6.73 6.11 17.43
N PRO A 69 7.07 6.92 16.42
CA PRO A 69 7.07 6.48 15.04
C PRO A 69 7.95 5.26 14.79
N VAL A 70 7.50 4.42 13.89
CA VAL A 70 8.23 3.25 13.37
C VAL A 70 8.61 3.53 11.93
N LEU A 71 9.83 3.18 11.54
CA LEU A 71 10.24 3.14 10.15
C LEU A 71 10.07 1.73 9.58
N TRP A 72 9.63 1.67 8.34
CA TRP A 72 9.65 0.45 7.53
C TRP A 72 10.53 0.72 6.31
N VAL A 73 11.65 0.04 6.25
CA VAL A 73 12.58 0.12 5.13
C VAL A 73 12.33 -1.07 4.24
N TYR A 74 12.15 -0.86 2.95
CA TYR A 74 11.78 -1.94 2.04
C TYR A 74 12.47 -1.83 0.68
N ALA A 75 12.58 -3.00 0.04
CA ALA A 75 13.01 -3.14 -1.34
C ALA A 75 12.24 -4.27 -2.03
N GLY A 76 12.20 -4.24 -3.35
CA GLY A 76 11.55 -5.28 -4.12
C GLY A 76 11.50 -5.00 -5.61
N VAL A 77 10.44 -5.48 -6.27
CA VAL A 77 10.27 -5.41 -7.72
C VAL A 77 8.85 -5.03 -8.11
N LEU A 78 8.72 -4.28 -9.19
CA LEU A 78 7.48 -4.11 -9.94
C LEU A 78 7.47 -5.14 -11.08
N VAL A 79 6.47 -6.00 -11.07
CA VAL A 79 6.22 -6.99 -12.12
C VAL A 79 4.99 -6.56 -12.91
N VAL A 80 5.05 -6.62 -14.22
CA VAL A 80 3.97 -6.25 -15.13
C VAL A 80 3.54 -7.50 -15.89
N LYS A 81 2.23 -7.75 -15.94
CA LYS A 81 1.65 -8.93 -16.59
C LYS A 81 0.40 -8.52 -17.39
N PRO A 82 0.54 -8.10 -18.65
CA PRO A 82 -0.60 -8.00 -19.54
C PRO A 82 -1.26 -9.36 -19.74
N GLU A 83 -2.57 -9.38 -19.99
CA GLU A 83 -3.29 -10.62 -20.24
C GLU A 83 -2.73 -11.33 -21.47
N GLY A 84 -2.56 -12.66 -21.38
CA GLY A 84 -1.98 -13.48 -22.45
C GLY A 84 -0.47 -13.40 -22.58
N GLU A 85 0.23 -12.56 -21.78
CA GLU A 85 1.68 -12.41 -21.84
C GLU A 85 2.38 -12.93 -20.58
N VAL A 86 3.67 -13.24 -20.71
CA VAL A 86 4.50 -13.67 -19.59
C VAL A 86 4.79 -12.47 -18.69
N ALA A 87 4.62 -12.64 -17.38
CA ALA A 87 4.96 -11.63 -16.39
C ALA A 87 6.46 -11.26 -16.46
N ARG A 88 6.78 -9.97 -16.44
CA ARG A 88 8.17 -9.49 -16.48
C ARG A 88 8.43 -8.45 -15.39
N PRO A 89 9.57 -8.54 -14.69
CA PRO A 89 10.02 -7.46 -13.82
C PRO A 89 10.37 -6.23 -14.69
N LEU A 90 9.84 -5.07 -14.31
CA LEU A 90 10.07 -3.82 -15.04
C LEU A 90 10.99 -2.86 -14.27
N ALA A 91 10.87 -2.83 -12.95
CA ALA A 91 11.66 -1.96 -12.11
C ALA A 91 12.03 -2.66 -10.81
N ARG A 92 13.15 -2.28 -10.21
CA ARG A 92 13.35 -2.46 -8.78
C ARG A 92 12.60 -1.35 -8.04
N ILE A 93 12.25 -1.61 -6.79
CA ILE A 93 11.61 -0.63 -5.91
C ILE A 93 12.45 -0.57 -4.64
N GLU A 94 12.69 0.62 -4.13
CA GLU A 94 13.18 0.85 -2.79
C GLU A 94 12.41 1.99 -2.14
N GLY A 95 12.25 1.94 -0.84
CA GLY A 95 11.52 2.99 -0.16
C GLY A 95 11.59 2.89 1.36
N LEU A 96 10.98 3.90 1.95
CA LEU A 96 10.86 4.05 3.38
C LEU A 96 9.48 4.59 3.70
N SER A 97 8.84 3.99 4.71
CA SER A 97 7.65 4.57 5.31
C SER A 97 7.84 4.84 6.79
N ARG A 98 7.18 5.90 7.27
CA ARG A 98 7.09 6.27 8.68
C ARG A 98 5.66 6.10 9.13
N SER A 99 5.43 5.33 10.19
CA SER A 99 4.08 5.10 10.70
C SER A 99 3.97 5.36 12.20
N VAL A 100 2.78 5.77 12.61
CA VAL A 100 2.39 5.97 14.01
C VAL A 100 1.03 5.33 14.24
N ALA A 101 0.83 4.70 15.38
CA ALA A 101 -0.47 4.21 15.79
C ALA A 101 -0.88 4.85 17.13
N VAL A 102 -2.09 5.38 17.17
CA VAL A 102 -2.68 6.01 18.36
C VAL A 102 -3.86 5.16 18.82
N ALA A 103 -3.76 4.63 20.04
CA ALA A 103 -4.85 3.87 20.66
C ALA A 103 -6.09 4.75 20.84
N GLN A 104 -7.26 4.20 20.56
CA GLN A 104 -8.55 4.85 20.67
C GLN A 104 -9.33 4.30 21.89
N PRO A 105 -10.27 5.06 22.47
CA PRO A 105 -11.05 4.63 23.63
C PRO A 105 -11.86 3.35 23.40
N ASP A 106 -12.22 3.04 22.14
CA ASP A 106 -12.96 1.83 21.75
C ASP A 106 -12.07 0.58 21.56
N GLY A 107 -10.77 0.68 21.90
CA GLY A 107 -9.80 -0.39 21.74
C GLY A 107 -9.28 -0.57 20.31
N SER A 108 -9.69 0.28 19.38
CA SER A 108 -9.09 0.36 18.05
C SER A 108 -7.82 1.20 18.04
N TYR A 109 -7.11 1.22 16.92
CA TYR A 109 -5.95 2.08 16.70
C TYR A 109 -6.15 2.90 15.43
N LEU A 110 -5.98 4.22 15.53
CA LEU A 110 -5.81 5.05 14.35
C LEU A 110 -4.34 5.00 13.93
N TRP A 111 -4.09 4.45 12.77
CA TRP A 111 -2.75 4.28 12.22
C TRP A 111 -2.56 5.21 11.04
N THR A 112 -1.49 5.99 11.09
CA THR A 112 -1.06 6.87 10.01
C THR A 112 0.26 6.37 9.46
N LEU A 113 0.38 6.38 8.15
CA LEU A 113 1.59 6.06 7.41
C LEU A 113 1.89 7.21 6.47
N ASP A 114 3.14 7.53 6.33
CA ASP A 114 3.66 8.38 5.27
C ASP A 114 4.84 7.67 4.61
N GLU A 115 4.79 7.51 3.31
CA GLU A 115 5.66 6.63 2.56
C GLU A 115 6.27 7.36 1.37
N ALA A 116 7.56 7.13 1.11
CA ALA A 116 8.23 7.52 -0.12
C ALA A 116 8.87 6.29 -0.77
N GLY A 117 8.61 6.10 -2.06
CA GLY A 117 9.16 4.98 -2.83
C GLY A 117 9.65 5.39 -4.20
N TYR A 118 10.71 4.72 -4.61
CA TYR A 118 11.44 5.00 -5.84
C TYR A 118 11.47 3.77 -6.74
N TYR A 119 11.16 4.00 -8.02
CA TYR A 119 11.41 3.00 -9.06
C TYR A 119 12.83 3.15 -9.54
N CYS A 120 13.55 2.04 -9.55
CA CYS A 120 14.97 1.97 -9.89
C CYS A 120 15.16 1.10 -11.13
N ASP A 121 16.20 1.38 -11.87
CA ASP A 121 16.65 0.53 -12.98
C ASP A 121 16.90 -0.90 -12.49
N PRO A 122 16.38 -1.93 -13.14
CA PRO A 122 16.45 -3.31 -12.66
C PRO A 122 17.88 -3.88 -12.66
N VAL A 123 18.78 -3.32 -13.48
CA VAL A 123 20.17 -3.80 -13.63
C VAL A 123 21.11 -3.04 -12.70
N THR A 124 21.09 -1.71 -12.78
CA THR A 124 22.03 -0.86 -12.03
C THR A 124 21.58 -0.54 -10.61
N GLY A 125 20.27 -0.62 -10.33
CA GLY A 125 19.68 -0.19 -9.07
C GLY A 125 19.62 1.33 -8.89
N ALA A 126 20.06 2.12 -9.87
CA ALA A 126 19.93 3.56 -9.83
C ALA A 126 18.47 4.00 -9.96
N VAL A 127 18.10 5.09 -9.30
CA VAL A 127 16.76 5.66 -9.48
C VAL A 127 16.55 6.04 -10.92
N ALA A 128 15.49 5.53 -11.52
CA ALA A 128 15.24 5.63 -12.93
C ALA A 128 14.53 6.95 -13.28
N SER A 129 15.10 7.71 -14.19
CA SER A 129 14.39 8.81 -14.86
C SER A 129 13.50 8.28 -15.99
N THR A 130 13.90 7.15 -16.62
CA THR A 130 13.14 6.41 -17.62
C THR A 130 13.33 4.91 -17.39
N LEU A 131 12.37 4.12 -17.87
CA LEU A 131 12.41 2.65 -17.87
C LEU A 131 11.91 2.14 -19.22
N PHE A 132 12.64 1.22 -19.83
CA PHE A 132 12.16 0.57 -21.05
C PHE A 132 10.99 -0.39 -20.71
N ASN A 133 9.83 -0.14 -21.30
CA ASN A 133 8.69 -1.04 -21.18
C ASN A 133 8.62 -1.98 -22.41
N PRO A 134 8.98 -3.27 -22.25
CA PRO A 134 9.04 -4.20 -23.36
C PRO A 134 7.66 -4.55 -23.95
N PHE A 135 6.58 -4.31 -23.22
CA PHE A 135 5.22 -4.59 -23.68
C PHE A 135 4.68 -3.56 -24.69
N ILE A 136 5.28 -2.40 -24.75
CA ILE A 136 4.95 -1.34 -25.71
C ILE A 136 6.15 -0.92 -26.56
N GLY A 137 7.34 -1.49 -26.32
CA GLY A 137 8.56 -1.22 -27.06
C GLY A 137 9.07 0.22 -26.91
N LYS A 138 8.80 0.89 -25.77
CA LYS A 138 9.12 2.31 -25.54
C LYS A 138 9.59 2.56 -24.12
N ASP A 139 10.34 3.66 -23.96
CA ASP A 139 10.67 4.20 -22.67
C ASP A 139 9.44 4.86 -22.02
N VAL A 140 9.29 4.67 -20.72
CA VAL A 140 8.27 5.30 -19.88
C VAL A 140 8.96 6.05 -18.75
N VAL A 141 8.34 7.13 -18.28
CA VAL A 141 8.83 7.93 -17.15
C VAL A 141 8.14 7.48 -15.89
N PRO A 142 8.84 6.77 -14.99
CA PRO A 142 8.24 6.31 -13.75
C PRO A 142 7.87 7.49 -12.85
N LYS A 143 6.72 7.37 -12.16
CA LYS A 143 6.33 8.33 -11.14
C LYS A 143 6.68 7.76 -9.78
N HIS A 144 7.78 8.22 -9.21
CA HIS A 144 8.10 7.98 -7.82
C HIS A 144 6.96 8.48 -6.94
N TYR A 145 6.74 7.84 -5.81
CA TYR A 145 5.54 8.13 -5.04
C TYR A 145 5.84 8.63 -3.63
N ARG A 146 4.96 9.52 -3.19
CA ARG A 146 4.74 9.89 -1.80
C ARG A 146 3.29 9.56 -1.48
N SER A 147 3.07 8.81 -0.40
CA SER A 147 1.74 8.26 -0.14
C SER A 147 1.41 8.33 1.36
N PRO A 148 0.67 9.36 1.79
CA PRO A 148 0.10 9.39 3.13
C PRO A 148 -1.14 8.47 3.18
N GLN A 149 -1.24 7.67 4.25
CA GLN A 149 -2.37 6.79 4.50
C GLN A 149 -2.88 6.97 5.93
N THR A 150 -4.16 6.74 6.12
CA THR A 150 -4.76 6.65 7.44
C THR A 150 -5.74 5.48 7.46
N LEU A 151 -5.50 4.53 8.36
CA LEU A 151 -6.33 3.34 8.55
C LEU A 151 -6.74 3.23 10.03
N ARG A 152 -7.86 2.60 10.27
CA ARG A 152 -8.30 2.19 11.60
C ARG A 152 -8.19 0.67 11.72
N PHE A 153 -7.36 0.22 12.64
CA PHE A 153 -7.24 -1.20 12.99
C PHE A 153 -8.11 -1.51 14.20
N SER A 154 -8.90 -2.57 14.10
CA SER A 154 -9.71 -3.07 15.19
C SER A 154 -9.80 -4.60 15.14
N ARG A 155 -10.42 -5.21 16.14
CA ARG A 155 -10.72 -6.64 16.10
C ARG A 155 -11.73 -7.02 15.02
N ASN A 156 -12.46 -6.05 14.50
CA ASN A 156 -13.40 -6.25 13.39
C ASN A 156 -12.74 -6.04 12.00
N GLY A 157 -11.41 -6.00 11.97
CA GLY A 157 -10.62 -5.83 10.74
C GLY A 157 -10.03 -4.44 10.57
N VAL A 158 -9.74 -4.10 9.33
CA VAL A 158 -9.13 -2.85 8.93
C VAL A 158 -10.16 -2.00 8.20
N LEU A 159 -10.27 -0.75 8.60
CA LEU A 159 -11.20 0.22 8.03
C LEU A 159 -10.44 1.46 7.54
N PRO A 160 -10.98 2.22 6.59
CA PRO A 160 -10.46 3.53 6.27
C PRO A 160 -10.45 4.41 7.52
N GLY A 161 -9.40 5.19 7.74
CA GLY A 161 -9.32 6.13 8.86
C GLY A 161 -10.21 7.36 8.70
N ARG A 162 -10.85 7.50 7.55
CA ARG A 162 -11.80 8.57 7.21
C ARG A 162 -12.87 8.04 6.25
N GLU A 163 -13.94 8.80 6.10
CA GLU A 163 -14.99 8.49 5.11
C GLU A 163 -14.42 8.46 3.69
N LEU A 164 -14.78 7.43 2.94
CA LEU A 164 -14.38 7.29 1.55
C LEU A 164 -15.37 7.99 0.62
N PRO A 165 -14.89 8.56 -0.49
CA PRO A 165 -15.75 9.09 -1.52
C PRO A 165 -16.71 8.02 -2.07
N PRO A 166 -17.92 8.40 -2.52
CA PRO A 166 -18.84 7.48 -3.14
C PRO A 166 -18.23 6.71 -4.32
N GLY A 167 -18.55 5.42 -4.41
CA GLY A 167 -18.05 4.53 -5.48
C GLY A 167 -16.67 3.94 -5.20
N ILE A 168 -16.17 4.05 -3.98
CA ILE A 168 -15.01 3.32 -3.50
C ILE A 168 -15.48 2.25 -2.52
N ASP A 169 -15.22 0.99 -2.85
CA ASP A 169 -15.39 -0.14 -1.94
C ASP A 169 -14.05 -0.44 -1.28
N PHE A 170 -14.07 -0.64 0.02
CA PHE A 170 -12.90 -1.01 0.81
C PHE A 170 -13.24 -2.20 1.69
N HIS A 171 -12.34 -3.17 1.72
CA HIS A 171 -12.41 -4.31 2.63
C HIS A 171 -11.01 -4.57 3.20
N GLY A 172 -10.92 -4.81 4.51
CA GLY A 172 -9.65 -5.07 5.15
C GLY A 172 -9.77 -6.08 6.30
N GLU A 173 -8.88 -7.08 6.29
CA GLU A 173 -8.85 -8.15 7.27
C GLU A 173 -7.48 -8.32 7.91
N ILE A 174 -7.45 -8.84 9.14
CA ILE A 174 -6.25 -9.29 9.84
C ILE A 174 -6.42 -10.78 10.12
N THR A 175 -5.45 -11.58 9.75
CA THR A 175 -5.52 -13.04 9.91
C THR A 175 -4.20 -13.61 10.43
N ARG A 176 -4.28 -14.63 11.29
CA ARG A 176 -3.11 -15.45 11.61
C ARG A 176 -2.91 -16.46 10.47
N LEU A 177 -1.83 -16.25 9.70
CA LEU A 177 -1.52 -17.11 8.56
C LEU A 177 -0.90 -18.43 9.01
N ALA A 178 0.12 -18.36 9.85
CA ALA A 178 0.86 -19.54 10.27
C ALA A 178 1.60 -19.32 11.58
N GLU A 179 1.85 -20.43 12.26
CA GLU A 179 2.87 -20.55 13.29
C GLU A 179 3.67 -21.81 13.02
N LEU A 180 4.95 -21.65 12.66
CA LEU A 180 5.81 -22.76 12.27
C LEU A 180 7.22 -22.56 12.84
N ALA A 181 7.76 -23.60 13.49
CA ALA A 181 9.13 -23.60 14.02
C ALA A 181 9.47 -22.35 14.86
N GLY A 182 8.52 -21.89 15.67
CA GLY A 182 8.69 -20.72 16.53
C GLY A 182 8.59 -19.37 15.79
N THR A 183 8.21 -19.37 14.51
CA THR A 183 7.91 -18.18 13.73
C THR A 183 6.39 -17.96 13.67
N VAL A 184 5.96 -16.73 13.91
CA VAL A 184 4.55 -16.29 13.78
C VAL A 184 4.44 -15.40 12.56
N ALA A 185 3.44 -15.69 11.71
CA ALA A 185 3.08 -14.88 10.57
C ALA A 185 1.63 -14.41 10.69
N LEU A 186 1.43 -13.10 10.67
CA LEU A 186 0.13 -12.44 10.65
C LEU A 186 -0.02 -11.65 9.36
N THR A 187 -1.21 -11.64 8.78
CA THR A 187 -1.48 -10.95 7.52
C THR A 187 -2.45 -9.79 7.72
N GLU A 188 -2.26 -8.79 6.91
CA GLU A 188 -3.22 -7.75 6.59
C GLU A 188 -3.55 -7.87 5.10
N ASP A 189 -4.80 -8.11 4.81
CA ASP A 189 -5.33 -8.18 3.44
C ASP A 189 -6.25 -6.98 3.21
N LEU A 190 -5.94 -6.15 2.22
CA LEU A 190 -6.71 -4.97 1.87
C LEU A 190 -7.16 -5.06 0.42
N TYR A 191 -8.44 -4.90 0.21
CA TYR A 191 -9.05 -4.78 -1.10
C TYR A 191 -9.70 -3.42 -1.27
N VAL A 192 -9.34 -2.74 -2.34
CA VAL A 192 -9.94 -1.45 -2.71
C VAL A 192 -10.42 -1.53 -4.16
N ARG A 193 -11.68 -1.23 -4.37
CA ARG A 193 -12.25 -1.11 -5.71
C ARG A 193 -12.81 0.29 -5.90
N MET A 194 -12.49 0.88 -7.02
CA MET A 194 -13.07 2.14 -7.46
C MET A 194 -13.95 1.87 -8.66
N GLY A 195 -15.23 2.17 -8.53
CA GLY A 195 -16.18 2.06 -9.63
C GLY A 195 -15.76 2.91 -10.83
N GLY A 196 -15.91 2.35 -12.01
CA GLY A 196 -15.80 3.08 -13.26
C GLY A 196 -16.92 4.11 -13.36
N THR A 197 -16.73 5.10 -14.22
CA THR A 197 -17.80 6.05 -14.59
C THR A 197 -18.08 5.92 -16.07
N ALA A 198 -19.36 5.91 -16.44
CA ALA A 198 -19.75 5.99 -17.84
C ALA A 198 -19.26 7.30 -18.47
N ALA A 199 -19.03 7.29 -19.77
CA ALA A 199 -18.75 8.50 -20.52
C ALA A 199 -19.97 9.44 -20.44
N THR A 200 -19.68 10.73 -20.31
CA THR A 200 -20.66 11.82 -20.49
C THR A 200 -20.19 12.70 -21.64
N ALA A 201 -21.02 13.64 -22.10
CA ALA A 201 -20.65 14.57 -23.18
C ALA A 201 -19.31 15.29 -22.89
N ASP A 202 -19.03 15.58 -21.62
CA ASP A 202 -17.85 16.37 -21.20
C ASP A 202 -16.75 15.54 -20.55
N ARG A 203 -16.94 14.23 -20.35
CA ARG A 203 -15.97 13.37 -19.65
C ARG A 203 -15.92 11.98 -20.26
N PRO A 204 -14.70 11.49 -20.59
CA PRO A 204 -14.53 10.11 -21.05
C PRO A 204 -14.89 9.11 -19.95
N ALA A 205 -15.30 7.91 -20.35
CA ALA A 205 -15.49 6.79 -19.45
C ALA A 205 -14.19 6.52 -18.65
N ARG A 206 -14.35 6.14 -17.39
CA ARG A 206 -13.23 5.67 -16.57
C ARG A 206 -13.43 4.18 -16.28
N PRO A 207 -12.45 3.34 -16.53
CA PRO A 207 -12.54 1.93 -16.18
C PRO A 207 -12.60 1.75 -14.67
N THR A 208 -13.22 0.67 -14.24
CA THR A 208 -13.08 0.19 -12.86
C THR A 208 -11.61 -0.11 -12.56
N ARG A 209 -11.13 0.35 -11.41
CA ARG A 209 -9.79 0.06 -10.92
C ARG A 209 -9.89 -0.73 -9.62
N PHE A 210 -8.93 -1.60 -9.40
CA PHE A 210 -8.80 -2.29 -8.14
C PHE A 210 -7.36 -2.31 -7.68
N ALA A 211 -7.20 -2.48 -6.38
CA ALA A 211 -5.96 -2.81 -5.73
C ALA A 211 -6.26 -3.87 -4.66
N ASN A 212 -5.52 -4.95 -4.72
CA ASN A 212 -5.51 -5.97 -3.67
C ASN A 212 -4.10 -6.07 -3.11
N SER A 213 -3.92 -5.84 -1.82
CA SER A 213 -2.63 -5.90 -1.16
C SER A 213 -2.66 -6.87 0.00
N LEU A 214 -1.62 -7.69 0.07
CA LEU A 214 -1.37 -8.62 1.15
C LEU A 214 -0.04 -8.26 1.81
N ALA A 215 -0.09 -7.83 3.07
CA ALA A 215 1.08 -7.65 3.90
C ALA A 215 1.19 -8.79 4.91
N THR A 216 2.28 -9.57 4.85
CA THR A 216 2.56 -10.63 5.82
C THR A 216 3.66 -10.16 6.76
N PHE A 217 3.33 -9.96 8.01
CA PHE A 217 4.25 -9.59 9.09
C PHE A 217 4.76 -10.85 9.77
N THR A 218 6.08 -10.94 9.95
CA THR A 218 6.72 -12.15 10.48
C THR A 218 7.68 -11.80 11.61
N THR A 219 7.58 -12.54 12.72
CA THR A 219 8.50 -12.44 13.85
C THR A 219 8.65 -13.79 14.55
N LEU A 220 9.64 -13.90 15.43
CA LEU A 220 9.78 -15.08 16.28
C LEU A 220 8.79 -15.03 17.46
N ARG A 221 8.18 -16.16 17.80
CA ARG A 221 7.26 -16.30 18.95
C ARG A 221 7.85 -15.73 20.24
N ARG A 222 9.14 -15.99 20.51
CA ARG A 222 9.84 -15.46 21.67
C ARG A 222 9.85 -13.93 21.74
N ASN A 223 9.78 -13.22 20.62
CA ASN A 223 9.69 -11.76 20.59
C ASN A 223 8.31 -11.28 21.07
N LEU A 224 7.25 -12.02 20.72
CA LEU A 224 5.89 -11.74 21.17
C LEU A 224 5.65 -12.13 22.64
N GLN A 225 6.45 -13.04 23.17
CA GLN A 225 6.41 -13.44 24.61
C GLN A 225 7.12 -12.43 25.53
N ARG A 226 7.90 -11.47 24.97
CA ARG A 226 8.51 -10.38 25.76
C ARG A 226 7.42 -9.50 26.39
N PRO A 227 7.71 -8.79 27.50
CA PRO A 227 6.78 -7.82 28.07
C PRO A 227 6.20 -6.85 27.05
N ALA A 228 4.95 -6.43 27.24
CA ALA A 228 4.22 -5.60 26.29
C ALA A 228 4.94 -4.28 25.93
N GLY A 229 5.69 -3.70 26.87
CA GLY A 229 6.48 -2.48 26.66
C GLY A 229 7.82 -2.68 25.90
N GLN A 230 8.11 -3.89 25.41
CA GLN A 230 9.35 -4.13 24.68
C GLN A 230 9.13 -4.13 23.17
N TRP A 231 10.14 -3.65 22.46
CA TRP A 231 10.21 -3.67 21.01
C TRP A 231 10.14 -5.10 20.45
N VAL A 232 9.35 -5.26 19.40
CA VAL A 232 9.24 -6.50 18.63
C VAL A 232 9.89 -6.29 17.28
N ASP A 233 10.96 -7.02 17.02
CA ASP A 233 11.56 -7.06 15.68
C ASP A 233 10.61 -7.77 14.74
N CYS A 234 10.40 -7.18 13.58
CA CYS A 234 9.47 -7.67 12.59
C CYS A 234 9.99 -7.39 11.18
N GLN A 235 9.78 -8.35 10.31
CA GLN A 235 9.90 -8.16 8.86
C GLN A 235 8.52 -8.27 8.22
N PHE A 236 8.36 -7.70 7.02
CA PHE A 236 7.17 -7.91 6.24
C PHE A 236 7.50 -8.32 4.80
N ASN A 237 6.57 -9.09 4.23
CA ASN A 237 6.46 -9.32 2.81
C ASN A 237 5.17 -8.67 2.34
N TYR A 238 5.25 -7.89 1.28
CA TYR A 238 4.10 -7.18 0.74
C TYR A 238 3.96 -7.50 -0.74
N THR A 239 2.76 -7.90 -1.11
CA THR A 239 2.39 -8.15 -2.49
C THR A 239 1.14 -7.33 -2.81
N THR A 240 1.13 -6.62 -3.93
CA THR A 240 -0.06 -5.91 -4.38
C THR A 240 -0.38 -6.23 -5.81
N LEU A 241 -1.61 -6.63 -6.06
CA LEU A 241 -2.14 -6.89 -7.39
C LEU A 241 -3.07 -5.74 -7.78
N ASN A 242 -2.66 -4.93 -8.75
CA ASN A 242 -3.37 -3.72 -9.13
C ASN A 242 -3.63 -3.68 -10.64
N THR A 243 -4.63 -2.92 -11.05
CA THR A 243 -4.69 -2.43 -12.42
C THR A 243 -3.47 -1.58 -12.75
N PHE A 244 -3.07 -1.53 -14.03
CA PHE A 244 -1.89 -0.78 -14.44
C PHE A 244 -1.96 0.69 -14.05
N VAL A 245 -0.84 1.21 -13.52
CA VAL A 245 -0.66 2.65 -13.32
C VAL A 245 -0.44 3.35 -14.66
N ASP A 246 -0.89 4.60 -14.75
CA ASP A 246 -0.94 5.31 -16.03
C ASP A 246 0.44 5.49 -16.69
N TRP A 247 1.50 5.69 -15.90
CA TRP A 247 2.83 5.91 -16.45
C TRP A 247 3.44 4.67 -17.14
N LEU A 248 2.86 3.47 -16.95
CA LEU A 248 3.28 2.28 -17.68
C LEU A 248 2.91 2.32 -19.18
N GLY A 249 2.01 3.22 -19.59
CA GLY A 249 1.55 3.29 -20.97
C GLY A 249 0.68 2.10 -21.40
N LEU A 250 0.14 1.35 -20.44
CA LEU A 250 -0.72 0.17 -20.65
C LEU A 250 -2.19 0.47 -20.36
N ALA A 251 -2.59 1.74 -20.36
CA ALA A 251 -3.97 2.13 -20.10
C ALA A 251 -4.94 1.43 -21.07
N GLY A 252 -6.00 0.82 -20.53
CA GLY A 252 -6.99 0.09 -21.29
C GLY A 252 -6.60 -1.34 -21.73
N ARG A 253 -5.35 -1.75 -21.56
CA ARG A 253 -4.98 -3.16 -21.73
C ARG A 253 -5.46 -3.99 -20.55
N PRO A 254 -6.03 -5.18 -20.77
CA PRO A 254 -6.30 -6.12 -19.69
C PRO A 254 -4.99 -6.66 -19.10
N GLY A 255 -5.02 -6.97 -17.81
CA GLY A 255 -3.85 -7.45 -17.07
C GLY A 255 -3.65 -6.72 -15.75
N VAL A 256 -2.54 -6.99 -15.10
CA VAL A 256 -2.23 -6.49 -13.77
C VAL A 256 -0.75 -6.11 -13.64
N GLN A 257 -0.48 -5.22 -12.69
CA GLN A 257 0.84 -5.05 -12.12
C GLN A 257 0.88 -5.62 -10.70
N ASP A 258 2.04 -6.08 -10.30
CA ASP A 258 2.29 -6.70 -9.00
C ASP A 258 3.56 -6.07 -8.41
N MET A 259 3.44 -5.43 -7.24
CA MET A 259 4.61 -5.03 -6.46
C MET A 259 4.88 -6.11 -5.41
N ARG A 260 6.10 -6.58 -5.37
CA ARG A 260 6.58 -7.57 -4.39
C ARG A 260 7.70 -6.96 -3.60
N LEU A 261 7.45 -6.69 -2.34
CA LEU A 261 8.39 -6.00 -1.46
C LEU A 261 8.71 -6.87 -0.26
N VAL A 262 9.94 -6.76 0.22
CA VAL A 262 10.36 -7.23 1.53
C VAL A 262 10.86 -6.05 2.33
N GLY A 263 10.58 -6.02 3.62
CA GLY A 263 11.01 -4.91 4.45
C GLY A 263 11.20 -5.27 5.91
N LEU A 264 11.84 -4.36 6.60
CA LEU A 264 12.20 -4.48 8.00
C LEU A 264 11.62 -3.32 8.80
N LYS A 265 11.15 -3.66 9.99
CA LYS A 265 10.75 -2.69 11.01
C LYS A 265 11.99 -2.14 11.72
N CYS A 266 12.15 -0.84 11.69
CA CYS A 266 13.28 -0.14 12.29
C CYS A 266 12.81 0.92 13.29
N ARG A 267 13.64 1.24 14.27
CA ARG A 267 13.42 2.40 15.15
C ARG A 267 13.73 3.68 14.39
N LEU A 268 13.03 4.74 14.72
CA LEU A 268 13.25 6.05 14.09
C LEU A 268 14.67 6.60 14.33
N ASP A 269 15.28 6.27 15.47
CA ASP A 269 16.63 6.66 15.85
C ASP A 269 17.73 5.73 15.28
N ASP A 270 17.36 4.54 14.79
CA ASP A 270 18.28 3.61 14.12
C ASP A 270 18.43 3.94 12.62
N ARG A 271 19.01 5.08 12.35
CA ARG A 271 19.25 5.53 10.96
C ARG A 271 20.24 4.64 10.20
N ALA A 272 21.04 3.86 10.91
CA ALA A 272 22.00 2.93 10.30
C ALA A 272 21.29 1.75 9.62
N ALA A 273 20.07 1.41 10.05
CA ALA A 273 19.24 0.40 9.41
C ALA A 273 18.74 0.82 8.02
N VAL A 274 18.72 2.13 7.71
CA VAL A 274 18.31 2.64 6.39
C VAL A 274 19.53 2.63 5.46
N PRO A 275 19.49 1.94 4.30
CA PRO A 275 20.57 1.93 3.33
C PRO A 275 21.03 3.36 2.99
N ARG A 276 22.36 3.58 2.96
CA ARG A 276 22.93 4.92 2.84
C ARG A 276 22.36 5.75 1.67
N GLY A 277 22.30 5.17 0.47
CA GLY A 277 21.80 5.88 -0.71
C GLY A 277 20.32 6.28 -0.61
N LEU A 278 19.49 5.39 -0.04
CA LEU A 278 18.08 5.68 0.22
C LEU A 278 17.95 6.78 1.30
N ARG A 279 18.71 6.69 2.38
CA ARG A 279 18.70 7.68 3.45
C ARG A 279 19.07 9.08 2.96
N GLU A 280 20.18 9.23 2.25
CA GLU A 280 20.64 10.51 1.70
C GLU A 280 19.59 11.13 0.73
N ARG A 281 18.87 10.28 0.01
CA ARG A 281 17.78 10.73 -0.87
C ARG A 281 16.55 11.19 -0.06
N ILE A 282 16.13 10.41 0.92
CA ILE A 282 15.01 10.78 1.80
C ILE A 282 15.33 12.08 2.55
N GLU A 283 16.54 12.24 3.07
CA GLU A 283 16.99 13.47 3.75
C GLU A 283 16.89 14.70 2.85
N ARG A 284 17.17 14.54 1.56
CA ARG A 284 17.09 15.61 0.57
C ARG A 284 15.67 15.92 0.10
N GLU A 285 14.86 14.90 -0.16
CA GLU A 285 13.57 15.03 -0.84
C GLU A 285 12.36 14.98 0.12
N HIS A 286 12.49 14.24 1.22
CA HIS A 286 11.42 13.98 2.18
C HIS A 286 11.96 13.96 3.63
N PRO A 287 12.65 15.04 4.09
CA PRO A 287 13.34 15.05 5.38
C PRO A 287 12.43 14.83 6.59
N ASP A 288 11.15 15.13 6.44
CA ASP A 288 10.11 14.93 7.48
C ASP A 288 9.85 13.45 7.80
N LEU A 289 10.13 12.52 6.87
CA LEU A 289 10.04 11.08 7.17
C LEU A 289 11.05 10.62 8.22
N LEU A 290 12.17 11.31 8.35
CA LEU A 290 13.24 10.97 9.27
C LEU A 290 13.28 11.89 10.50
N LYS A 291 12.38 12.88 10.61
CA LYS A 291 12.30 13.75 11.79
C LYS A 291 11.66 13.01 12.95
N GLY A 292 12.25 13.16 14.14
CA GLY A 292 11.59 12.79 15.39
C GLY A 292 10.30 13.61 15.56
N SER A 293 9.30 13.06 16.24
CA SER A 293 8.23 13.89 16.76
C SER A 293 8.86 14.83 17.78
N GLU A 294 9.13 16.06 17.39
CA GLU A 294 9.33 17.14 18.37
C GLU A 294 8.00 17.19 19.13
N GLY A 295 8.08 16.99 20.46
CA GLY A 295 6.92 16.83 21.32
C GLY A 295 5.93 17.97 21.11
N THR A 296 4.72 17.62 20.73
CA THR A 296 3.53 18.47 20.87
C THR A 296 2.90 18.22 22.21
#